data_c2a86adfe96772ec4388d06003aef191
#
_entry.id   c2a86adfe96772ec4388d06003aef191
#
_cell.length_a   1.000
_cell.length_b   1.000
_cell.length_c   1.000
_cell.angle_alpha   90.00
_cell.angle_beta   90.00
_cell.angle_gamma   90.00
#
_symmetry.space_group_name_H-M   'P 1'
#
loop_
_entity.id
_entity.type
_entity.pdbx_description
1 polymer ?
#
loop_
_entity_poly.entity_id
_entity_poly.type
_entity_poly.pdbx_seq_one_letter_code
_entity_poly.pdbx_strand_id
1 'polypeptide(L)'
;MRRLLFSLLCLFALTSLPVVAAERVGLVLSGGAARGLAHIGVLKALEEQGIRIDAIAGTSMGAIVGGLYAAGYSVAELERLALELDWQQALSDSPPREDIPFRRKQDDRDFLIKQKLSFRDDGSLGLPLGVIQGQNLALLLESLLVHRSATRDFDHLPIPYRAVATDVVTGEQVIMSSGHLPQVMRASMSIPAVFAPVEVDGRLLVDGGMVNNVPIDVARQMGVDHVIVVDLGMPLKPAKDLLTVVDVMNQSINLMMRKNSEAQLETLEADDVLILPPLAGFGVADFNRGEQMMDAGYRATQIQAERLARLRTSSAGNPALAMARSREQRTPVIREIHVENDSKVGDAVIRRHIRQLLGEPLDMDRLQKDMGTLYGLDYFERVQYRVEPLDERGSALVIDARGKRTGTDYLRLGLNLSDDMRGDSPFNIGASYRINGINELGAEWMTRLQLGDRQELYS
;
A
#
# COMPACT_ATOMS: atom_id res chain seq x y z
N MET A 1 -67.09 -26.37 5.86
CA MET A 1 -66.22 -25.36 5.31
C MET A 1 -65.58 -24.43 6.38
N ARG A 2 -66.30 -23.83 7.34
CA ARG A 2 -65.73 -22.94 8.36
C ARG A 2 -64.69 -23.60 9.29
N ARG A 3 -64.81 -24.87 9.65
CA ARG A 3 -63.84 -25.58 10.50
C ARG A 3 -62.55 -25.96 9.79
N LEU A 4 -62.56 -26.20 8.47
CA LEU A 4 -61.37 -26.44 7.66
C LEU A 4 -60.54 -25.15 7.42
N LEU A 5 -61.22 -24.01 7.26
CA LEU A 5 -60.52 -22.69 7.13
C LEU A 5 -59.79 -22.29 8.43
N PHE A 6 -60.37 -22.60 9.59
CA PHE A 6 -59.75 -22.31 10.87
C PHE A 6 -58.52 -23.19 11.14
N SER A 7 -58.54 -24.46 10.74
CA SER A 7 -57.40 -25.36 10.85
C SER A 7 -56.26 -24.99 9.88
N LEU A 8 -56.58 -24.47 8.69
CA LEU A 8 -55.58 -24.00 7.74
C LEU A 8 -54.92 -22.68 8.17
N LEU A 9 -55.67 -21.78 8.83
CA LEU A 9 -55.16 -20.55 9.38
C LEU A 9 -54.21 -20.77 10.59
N CYS A 10 -54.53 -21.76 11.44
CA CYS A 10 -53.65 -22.16 12.55
C CYS A 10 -52.38 -22.90 12.06
N LEU A 11 -52.39 -23.58 10.93
CA LEU A 11 -51.22 -24.23 10.38
C LEU A 11 -50.24 -23.22 9.73
N PHE A 12 -50.76 -22.09 9.20
CA PHE A 12 -49.95 -21.02 8.66
C PHE A 12 -49.30 -20.10 9.75
N ALA A 13 -49.93 -20.03 10.93
CA ALA A 13 -49.40 -19.27 12.07
C ALA A 13 -48.25 -19.98 12.81
N LEU A 14 -48.03 -21.27 12.57
CA LEU A 14 -46.99 -22.08 13.22
C LEU A 14 -45.65 -22.15 12.46
N THR A 15 -45.54 -21.54 11.27
CA THR A 15 -44.33 -21.66 10.42
C THR A 15 -43.49 -20.39 10.32
N SER A 16 -43.88 -19.32 11.00
CA SER A 16 -42.95 -18.14 11.13
C SER A 16 -42.12 -18.29 12.39
N LEU A 17 -41.21 -19.28 12.40
CA LEU A 17 -40.06 -19.20 13.26
C LEU A 17 -39.30 -17.96 12.82
N PRO A 18 -38.99 -17.03 13.73
CA PRO A 18 -38.10 -15.92 13.36
C PRO A 18 -36.78 -16.57 12.87
N VAL A 19 -36.46 -16.37 11.62
CA VAL A 19 -35.09 -16.61 11.14
C VAL A 19 -34.25 -15.65 11.97
N VAL A 20 -33.65 -16.14 13.03
CA VAL A 20 -32.59 -15.36 13.74
C VAL A 20 -31.52 -15.17 12.70
N ALA A 21 -31.39 -13.95 12.22
CA ALA A 21 -30.28 -13.59 11.34
C ALA A 21 -28.99 -14.01 12.05
N ALA A 22 -28.12 -14.73 11.37
CA ALA A 22 -26.84 -15.10 11.94
C ALA A 22 -26.08 -13.81 12.29
N GLU A 23 -25.58 -13.74 13.52
CA GLU A 23 -24.76 -12.63 13.97
C GLU A 23 -23.56 -12.41 13.03
N ARG A 24 -23.29 -11.15 12.70
CA ARG A 24 -22.23 -10.74 11.78
C ARG A 24 -20.99 -10.37 12.56
N VAL A 25 -19.85 -10.89 12.13
CA VAL A 25 -18.54 -10.66 12.78
C VAL A 25 -17.67 -9.77 11.91
N GLY A 26 -17.28 -8.63 12.47
CA GLY A 26 -16.29 -7.72 11.90
C GLY A 26 -14.87 -8.03 12.35
N LEU A 27 -13.91 -7.93 11.45
CA LEU A 27 -12.48 -8.01 11.76
C LEU A 27 -11.85 -6.62 11.65
N VAL A 28 -11.23 -6.16 12.73
CA VAL A 28 -10.53 -4.88 12.81
C VAL A 28 -9.03 -5.14 12.87
N LEU A 29 -8.28 -4.58 11.91
CA LEU A 29 -6.84 -4.78 11.78
C LEU A 29 -6.12 -3.43 11.92
N SER A 30 -5.35 -3.29 12.99
CA SER A 30 -4.61 -2.05 13.27
C SER A 30 -3.42 -1.84 12.33
N GLY A 31 -2.94 -0.62 12.24
CA GLY A 31 -1.66 -0.30 11.64
C GLY A 31 -0.48 -0.76 12.50
N GLY A 32 0.69 -0.95 11.87
CA GLY A 32 1.88 -1.38 12.61
C GLY A 32 3.13 -1.61 11.76
N ALA A 33 3.14 -1.20 10.50
CA ALA A 33 4.22 -1.43 9.53
C ALA A 33 4.62 -2.92 9.48
N ALA A 34 5.91 -3.30 9.61
CA ALA A 34 6.34 -4.71 9.57
C ALA A 34 5.59 -5.60 10.58
N ARG A 35 5.25 -5.07 11.75
CA ARG A 35 4.51 -5.82 12.78
C ARG A 35 3.11 -6.26 12.31
N GLY A 36 2.56 -5.59 11.30
CA GLY A 36 1.31 -5.97 10.66
C GLY A 36 1.32 -7.34 9.99
N LEU A 37 2.49 -7.94 9.76
CA LEU A 37 2.60 -9.33 9.32
C LEU A 37 2.00 -10.32 10.33
N ALA A 38 1.87 -9.94 11.61
CA ALA A 38 1.18 -10.73 12.63
C ALA A 38 -0.31 -10.96 12.29
N HIS A 39 -0.96 -10.04 11.55
CA HIS A 39 -2.34 -10.22 11.10
C HIS A 39 -2.54 -11.49 10.27
N ILE A 40 -1.53 -11.91 9.50
CA ILE A 40 -1.59 -13.13 8.70
C ILE A 40 -1.71 -14.36 9.60
N GLY A 41 -0.94 -14.41 10.69
CA GLY A 41 -1.05 -15.47 11.69
C GLY A 41 -2.39 -15.49 12.43
N VAL A 42 -2.95 -14.29 12.68
CA VAL A 42 -4.32 -14.18 13.23
C VAL A 42 -5.34 -14.75 12.26
N LEU A 43 -5.31 -14.36 10.98
CA LEU A 43 -6.20 -14.88 9.96
C LEU A 43 -6.13 -16.41 9.85
N LYS A 44 -4.91 -16.98 9.93
CA LYS A 44 -4.70 -18.43 9.95
C LYS A 44 -5.45 -19.12 11.09
N ALA A 45 -5.25 -18.60 12.29
CA ALA A 45 -5.89 -19.18 13.48
C ALA A 45 -7.43 -19.01 13.46
N LEU A 46 -7.95 -17.91 12.91
CA LEU A 46 -9.39 -17.67 12.74
C LEU A 46 -10.00 -18.64 11.72
N GLU A 47 -9.34 -18.87 10.55
CA GLU A 47 -9.79 -19.86 9.58
C GLU A 47 -9.80 -21.28 10.14
N GLU A 48 -8.73 -21.69 10.84
CA GLU A 48 -8.63 -23.02 11.46
C GLU A 48 -9.68 -23.23 12.54
N GLN A 49 -10.08 -22.19 13.26
CA GLN A 49 -11.15 -22.22 14.25
C GLN A 49 -12.55 -22.12 13.63
N GLY A 50 -12.67 -21.96 12.31
CA GLY A 50 -13.94 -21.85 11.60
C GLY A 50 -14.71 -20.56 11.90
N ILE A 51 -14.01 -19.48 12.19
CA ILE A 51 -14.62 -18.16 12.41
C ILE A 51 -14.92 -17.53 11.04
N ARG A 52 -16.19 -17.17 10.83
CA ARG A 52 -16.60 -16.44 9.62
C ARG A 52 -16.42 -14.95 9.84
N ILE A 53 -15.75 -14.30 8.90
CA ILE A 53 -15.58 -12.84 8.85
C ILE A 53 -16.59 -12.27 7.85
N ASP A 54 -17.44 -11.34 8.29
CA ASP A 54 -18.50 -10.72 7.48
C ASP A 54 -18.16 -9.31 7.00
N ALA A 55 -17.17 -8.65 7.63
CA ALA A 55 -16.67 -7.35 7.25
C ALA A 55 -15.23 -7.14 7.76
N ILE A 56 -14.43 -6.34 7.06
CA ILE A 56 -13.06 -6.02 7.47
C ILE A 56 -12.87 -4.50 7.44
N ALA A 57 -12.36 -3.94 8.54
CA ALA A 57 -11.87 -2.57 8.61
C ALA A 57 -10.38 -2.59 8.97
N GLY A 58 -9.57 -1.88 8.20
CA GLY A 58 -8.12 -1.89 8.41
C GLY A 58 -7.46 -0.53 8.24
N THR A 59 -6.34 -0.37 8.93
CA THR A 59 -5.49 0.83 8.84
C THR A 59 -4.06 0.41 8.49
N SER A 60 -3.39 1.13 7.58
CA SER A 60 -1.97 0.94 7.23
C SER A 60 -1.70 -0.51 6.77
N MET A 61 -0.77 -1.24 7.40
CA MET A 61 -0.52 -2.65 7.07
C MET A 61 -1.76 -3.53 7.30
N GLY A 62 -2.61 -3.19 8.28
CA GLY A 62 -3.90 -3.85 8.49
C GLY A 62 -4.85 -3.66 7.31
N ALA A 63 -4.80 -2.49 6.65
CA ALA A 63 -5.54 -2.25 5.41
C ALA A 63 -5.01 -3.10 4.25
N ILE A 64 -3.69 -3.28 4.13
CA ILE A 64 -3.08 -4.12 3.09
C ILE A 64 -3.44 -5.60 3.30
N VAL A 65 -3.16 -6.14 4.47
CA VAL A 65 -3.45 -7.56 4.77
C VAL A 65 -4.95 -7.83 4.70
N GLY A 66 -5.75 -6.96 5.33
CA GLY A 66 -7.21 -7.08 5.31
C GLY A 66 -7.83 -6.97 3.93
N GLY A 67 -7.36 -6.02 3.12
CA GLY A 67 -7.86 -5.81 1.78
C GLY A 67 -7.46 -6.91 0.80
N LEU A 68 -6.23 -7.46 0.89
CA LEU A 68 -5.84 -8.64 0.10
C LEU A 68 -6.69 -9.86 0.49
N TYR A 69 -6.89 -10.08 1.78
CA TYR A 69 -7.75 -11.16 2.26
C TYR A 69 -9.21 -10.98 1.81
N ALA A 70 -9.74 -9.76 1.93
CA ALA A 70 -11.09 -9.40 1.48
C ALA A 70 -11.28 -9.60 -0.04
N ALA A 71 -10.21 -9.35 -0.84
CA ALA A 71 -10.19 -9.59 -2.28
C ALA A 71 -10.05 -11.06 -2.67
N GLY A 72 -9.93 -11.99 -1.70
CA GLY A 72 -9.92 -13.44 -1.95
C GLY A 72 -8.57 -14.12 -1.83
N TYR A 73 -7.53 -13.45 -1.34
CA TYR A 73 -6.27 -14.15 -1.03
C TYR A 73 -6.49 -15.18 0.08
N SER A 74 -5.92 -16.36 -0.09
CA SER A 74 -5.84 -17.34 0.98
C SER A 74 -4.73 -16.95 1.97
N VAL A 75 -4.85 -17.44 3.20
CA VAL A 75 -3.79 -17.25 4.20
C VAL A 75 -2.44 -17.77 3.69
N ALA A 76 -2.44 -18.95 3.04
CA ALA A 76 -1.22 -19.53 2.48
C ALA A 76 -0.56 -18.66 1.40
N GLU A 77 -1.37 -17.97 0.57
CA GLU A 77 -0.83 -17.00 -0.40
C GLU A 77 -0.26 -15.76 0.29
N LEU A 78 -0.92 -15.27 1.35
CA LEU A 78 -0.42 -14.13 2.14
C LEU A 78 0.87 -14.47 2.89
N GLU A 79 0.97 -15.67 3.50
CA GLU A 79 2.18 -16.16 4.16
C GLU A 79 3.34 -16.22 3.15
N ARG A 80 3.12 -16.86 2.01
CA ARG A 80 4.12 -16.96 0.95
C ARG A 80 4.57 -15.57 0.47
N LEU A 81 3.63 -14.69 0.17
CA LEU A 81 3.92 -13.32 -0.25
C LEU A 81 4.76 -12.59 0.78
N ALA A 82 4.39 -12.66 2.07
CA ALA A 82 5.11 -12.00 3.15
C ALA A 82 6.56 -12.48 3.32
N LEU A 83 6.84 -13.76 3.02
CA LEU A 83 8.15 -14.38 3.18
C LEU A 83 9.04 -14.26 1.92
N GLU A 84 8.45 -14.28 0.73
CA GLU A 84 9.19 -14.25 -0.54
C GLU A 84 9.45 -12.83 -1.06
N LEU A 85 8.69 -11.83 -0.58
CA LEU A 85 8.80 -10.46 -1.05
C LEU A 85 10.13 -9.82 -0.62
N ASP A 86 10.84 -9.22 -1.57
CA ASP A 86 11.93 -8.29 -1.27
C ASP A 86 11.34 -6.96 -0.76
N TRP A 87 11.16 -6.90 0.57
CA TRP A 87 10.61 -5.72 1.25
C TRP A 87 11.48 -4.48 1.06
N GLN A 88 12.80 -4.63 0.94
CA GLN A 88 13.69 -3.50 0.74
C GLN A 88 13.43 -2.88 -0.64
N GLN A 89 13.27 -3.71 -1.67
CA GLN A 89 12.93 -3.23 -3.01
C GLN A 89 11.51 -2.68 -3.05
N ALA A 90 10.53 -3.37 -2.45
CA ALA A 90 9.11 -2.95 -2.45
C ALA A 90 8.89 -1.60 -1.76
N LEU A 91 9.65 -1.31 -0.70
CA LEU A 91 9.57 -0.07 0.08
C LEU A 91 10.58 1.00 -0.39
N SER A 92 11.16 0.84 -1.57
CA SER A 92 12.04 1.83 -2.21
C SER A 92 11.39 2.40 -3.46
N ASP A 93 11.96 3.50 -3.98
CA ASP A 93 11.55 4.06 -5.27
C ASP A 93 12.54 3.71 -6.39
N SER A 94 13.65 3.09 -6.06
CA SER A 94 14.68 2.78 -7.05
C SER A 94 14.21 1.64 -7.94
N PRO A 95 14.09 1.85 -9.26
CA PRO A 95 13.89 0.74 -10.18
C PRO A 95 15.10 -0.20 -10.13
N PRO A 96 14.94 -1.48 -10.50
CA PRO A 96 16.06 -2.39 -10.66
C PRO A 96 17.15 -1.76 -11.53
N ARG A 97 18.42 -1.96 -11.13
CA ARG A 97 19.53 -1.29 -11.82
C ARG A 97 19.55 -1.57 -13.33
N GLU A 98 19.07 -2.73 -13.74
CA GLU A 98 18.98 -3.13 -15.16
C GLU A 98 18.01 -2.24 -15.96
N ASP A 99 16.92 -1.78 -15.34
CA ASP A 99 15.87 -0.96 -15.96
C ASP A 99 16.23 0.54 -16.02
N ILE A 100 17.28 0.96 -15.29
CA ILE A 100 17.73 2.36 -15.31
C ILE A 100 18.45 2.65 -16.65
N PRO A 101 18.11 3.72 -17.39
CA PRO A 101 18.79 4.10 -18.61
C PRO A 101 20.30 4.35 -18.39
N PHE A 102 21.12 4.00 -19.38
CA PHE A 102 22.59 4.10 -19.29
C PHE A 102 23.07 5.48 -18.84
N ARG A 103 22.46 6.55 -19.34
CA ARG A 103 22.79 7.94 -18.94
C ARG A 103 22.65 8.14 -17.43
N ARG A 104 21.59 7.64 -16.83
CA ARG A 104 21.35 7.79 -15.38
C ARG A 104 22.31 6.95 -14.55
N LYS A 105 22.68 5.75 -15.06
CA LYS A 105 23.72 4.92 -14.44
C LYS A 105 25.09 5.61 -14.43
N GLN A 106 25.39 6.36 -15.49
CA GLN A 106 26.65 7.13 -15.59
C GLN A 106 26.67 8.28 -14.59
N ASP A 107 25.57 9.01 -14.46
CA ASP A 107 25.43 10.10 -13.47
C ASP A 107 25.70 9.61 -12.04
N ASP A 108 25.22 8.42 -11.67
CA ASP A 108 25.40 7.86 -10.32
C ASP A 108 26.85 7.43 -10.04
N ARG A 109 27.63 7.17 -11.07
CA ARG A 109 29.06 6.84 -10.95
C ARG A 109 29.91 8.10 -10.77
N ASP A 110 29.51 9.18 -11.44
CA ASP A 110 30.28 10.42 -11.49
C ASP A 110 30.07 11.30 -10.24
N PHE A 111 28.98 11.09 -9.50
CA PHE A 111 28.63 11.87 -8.31
C PHE A 111 28.44 10.95 -7.09
N LEU A 112 29.31 11.06 -6.08
CA LEU A 112 29.19 10.32 -4.81
C LEU A 112 27.96 10.75 -4.01
N ILE A 113 27.62 12.04 -4.07
CA ILE A 113 26.43 12.60 -3.42
C ILE A 113 25.23 12.36 -4.36
N LYS A 114 24.32 11.46 -3.96
CA LYS A 114 23.15 11.08 -4.77
C LYS A 114 22.00 12.08 -4.69
N GLN A 115 22.01 12.95 -3.67
CA GLN A 115 20.97 13.94 -3.46
C GLN A 115 20.95 14.95 -4.60
N LYS A 116 19.74 15.21 -5.09
CA LYS A 116 19.46 16.20 -6.13
C LYS A 116 18.76 17.40 -5.49
N LEU A 117 19.20 18.58 -5.80
CA LEU A 117 18.45 19.81 -5.48
C LEU A 117 17.60 20.14 -6.69
N SER A 118 16.31 19.83 -6.62
CA SER A 118 15.36 20.06 -7.72
C SER A 118 14.85 21.50 -7.70
N PHE A 119 14.54 22.03 -8.88
CA PHE A 119 13.99 23.36 -9.05
C PHE A 119 12.66 23.28 -9.83
N ARG A 120 11.64 23.98 -9.34
CA ARG A 120 10.38 24.18 -10.05
C ARG A 120 10.55 25.15 -11.22
N ASP A 121 9.55 25.22 -12.06
CA ASP A 121 9.56 26.10 -13.24
C ASP A 121 9.63 27.59 -12.89
N ASP A 122 9.22 27.97 -11.68
CA ASP A 122 9.36 29.31 -11.13
C ASP A 122 10.76 29.61 -10.52
N GLY A 123 11.68 28.64 -10.59
CA GLY A 123 13.03 28.72 -10.02
C GLY A 123 13.09 28.45 -8.53
N SER A 124 11.97 28.17 -7.85
CA SER A 124 11.97 27.84 -6.43
C SER A 124 12.51 26.42 -6.19
N LEU A 125 13.10 26.19 -4.99
CA LEU A 125 13.59 24.89 -4.59
C LEU A 125 12.41 23.92 -4.40
N GLY A 126 12.45 22.80 -5.11
CA GLY A 126 11.47 21.73 -5.02
C GLY A 126 11.88 20.69 -3.97
N LEU A 127 11.17 20.63 -2.86
CA LEU A 127 11.36 19.58 -1.86
C LEU A 127 10.25 18.53 -2.01
N PRO A 128 10.58 17.23 -1.93
CA PRO A 128 9.57 16.17 -2.00
C PRO A 128 8.70 16.16 -0.74
N LEU A 129 7.43 15.74 -0.89
CA LEU A 129 6.49 15.63 0.24
C LEU A 129 6.74 14.39 1.11
N GLY A 130 7.62 13.49 0.69
CA GLY A 130 8.03 12.30 1.42
C GLY A 130 9.40 11.83 0.93
N VAL A 131 10.11 11.08 1.76
CA VAL A 131 11.43 10.52 1.40
C VAL A 131 11.27 9.46 0.29
N ILE A 132 10.16 8.70 0.34
CA ILE A 132 9.79 7.64 -0.60
C ILE A 132 8.46 8.02 -1.26
N GLN A 133 8.43 8.02 -2.61
CA GLN A 133 7.18 8.24 -3.35
C GLN A 133 6.26 7.00 -3.30
N GLY A 134 6.85 5.82 -3.04
CA GLY A 134 6.14 4.55 -2.96
C GLY A 134 5.81 3.96 -4.32
N GLN A 135 6.64 4.23 -5.31
CA GLN A 135 6.48 3.76 -6.69
C GLN A 135 6.40 2.22 -6.75
N ASN A 136 7.38 1.54 -6.15
CA ASN A 136 7.44 0.07 -6.21
C ASN A 136 6.32 -0.59 -5.41
N LEU A 137 5.96 -0.02 -4.24
CA LEU A 137 4.83 -0.52 -3.46
C LEU A 137 3.51 -0.40 -4.23
N ALA A 138 3.30 0.71 -4.92
CA ALA A 138 2.10 0.88 -5.74
C ALA A 138 2.04 -0.14 -6.87
N LEU A 139 3.14 -0.35 -7.62
CA LEU A 139 3.21 -1.35 -8.68
C LEU A 139 3.01 -2.77 -8.14
N LEU A 140 3.54 -3.08 -6.96
CA LEU A 140 3.31 -4.34 -6.28
C LEU A 140 1.82 -4.56 -6.00
N LEU A 141 1.14 -3.61 -5.36
CA LEU A 141 -0.29 -3.71 -5.05
C LEU A 141 -1.14 -3.86 -6.31
N GLU A 142 -0.79 -3.14 -7.39
CA GLU A 142 -1.43 -3.30 -8.70
C GLU A 142 -1.26 -4.74 -9.22
N SER A 143 -0.05 -5.27 -9.20
CA SER A 143 0.23 -6.62 -9.69
C SER A 143 -0.51 -7.71 -8.92
N LEU A 144 -0.64 -7.53 -7.61
CA LEU A 144 -1.37 -8.46 -6.75
C LEU A 144 -2.87 -8.48 -7.04
N LEU A 145 -3.45 -7.34 -7.41
CA LEU A 145 -4.91 -7.19 -7.51
C LEU A 145 -5.46 -7.22 -8.94
N VAL A 146 -4.61 -7.16 -9.97
CA VAL A 146 -5.01 -7.11 -11.38
C VAL A 146 -5.91 -8.28 -11.81
N HIS A 147 -5.75 -9.44 -11.18
CA HIS A 147 -6.52 -10.65 -11.48
C HIS A 147 -7.69 -10.89 -10.51
N ARG A 148 -7.82 -10.10 -9.44
CA ARG A 148 -8.73 -10.41 -8.32
C ARG A 148 -9.85 -9.41 -8.12
N SER A 149 -9.67 -8.14 -8.46
CA SER A 149 -10.65 -7.12 -8.17
C SER A 149 -10.94 -6.23 -9.37
N ALA A 150 -12.04 -6.49 -10.04
CA ALA A 150 -12.61 -5.57 -11.03
C ALA A 150 -13.64 -4.60 -10.42
N THR A 151 -14.02 -4.80 -9.15
CA THR A 151 -15.02 -3.94 -8.50
C THR A 151 -14.41 -2.69 -7.92
N ARG A 152 -15.09 -1.58 -8.10
CA ARG A 152 -14.77 -0.31 -7.46
C ARG A 152 -15.54 -0.08 -6.16
N ASP A 153 -16.56 -0.86 -5.89
CA ASP A 153 -17.35 -0.85 -4.66
C ASP A 153 -16.90 -2.00 -3.76
N PHE A 154 -16.35 -1.68 -2.60
CA PHE A 154 -15.76 -2.66 -1.69
C PHE A 154 -16.79 -3.46 -0.90
N ASP A 155 -18.08 -3.10 -0.97
CA ASP A 155 -19.17 -3.94 -0.45
C ASP A 155 -19.41 -5.17 -1.34
N HIS A 156 -18.94 -5.13 -2.58
CA HIS A 156 -19.01 -6.26 -3.54
C HIS A 156 -17.74 -7.12 -3.57
N LEU A 157 -16.76 -6.85 -2.72
CA LEU A 157 -15.65 -7.78 -2.49
C LEU A 157 -16.17 -9.08 -1.83
N PRO A 158 -15.45 -10.20 -1.93
CA PRO A 158 -15.81 -11.46 -1.23
C PRO A 158 -16.08 -11.26 0.26
N ILE A 159 -15.37 -10.33 0.90
CA ILE A 159 -15.71 -9.80 2.22
C ILE A 159 -15.78 -8.27 2.10
N PRO A 160 -16.88 -7.63 2.49
CA PRO A 160 -16.98 -6.16 2.56
C PRO A 160 -15.81 -5.54 3.31
N TYR A 161 -15.25 -4.46 2.75
CA TYR A 161 -13.99 -3.92 3.23
C TYR A 161 -14.00 -2.40 3.34
N ARG A 162 -13.29 -1.89 4.36
CA ARG A 162 -13.00 -0.46 4.54
C ARG A 162 -11.53 -0.27 4.87
N ALA A 163 -10.89 0.70 4.21
CA ALA A 163 -9.58 1.20 4.62
C ALA A 163 -9.74 2.59 5.22
N VAL A 164 -8.89 2.90 6.20
CA VAL A 164 -8.88 4.22 6.84
C VAL A 164 -7.64 4.98 6.43
N ALA A 165 -7.81 6.25 6.07
CA ALA A 165 -6.74 7.21 5.85
C ALA A 165 -7.03 8.51 6.60
N THR A 166 -6.05 9.41 6.63
CA THR A 166 -6.14 10.75 7.20
C THR A 166 -6.03 11.78 6.08
N ASP A 167 -6.97 12.70 5.97
CA ASP A 167 -6.81 13.89 5.15
C ASP A 167 -5.79 14.82 5.81
N VAL A 168 -4.61 15.01 5.21
CA VAL A 168 -3.53 15.80 5.83
C VAL A 168 -3.84 17.29 5.88
N VAL A 169 -4.82 17.76 5.09
CA VAL A 169 -5.21 19.18 5.05
C VAL A 169 -6.19 19.52 6.16
N THR A 170 -7.18 18.64 6.39
CA THR A 170 -8.25 18.87 7.38
C THR A 170 -8.01 18.16 8.71
N GLY A 171 -7.18 17.10 8.72
CA GLY A 171 -6.99 16.22 9.87
C GLY A 171 -8.14 15.24 10.07
N GLU A 172 -9.10 15.16 9.15
CA GLU A 172 -10.26 14.28 9.25
C GLU A 172 -9.94 12.83 8.89
N GLN A 173 -10.68 11.92 9.52
CA GLN A 173 -10.73 10.51 9.11
C GLN A 173 -11.42 10.37 7.76
N VAL A 174 -10.79 9.64 6.86
CA VAL A 174 -11.36 9.28 5.56
C VAL A 174 -11.58 7.77 5.50
N ILE A 175 -12.84 7.36 5.48
CA ILE A 175 -13.24 5.96 5.34
C ILE A 175 -13.40 5.66 3.85
N MET A 176 -12.51 4.85 3.31
CA MET A 176 -12.51 4.50 1.90
C MET A 176 -13.28 3.18 1.70
N SER A 177 -14.44 3.29 1.06
CA SER A 177 -15.37 2.18 0.77
C SER A 177 -15.44 1.81 -0.70
N SER A 178 -14.78 2.58 -1.55
CA SER A 178 -14.83 2.44 -3.00
C SER A 178 -13.58 3.03 -3.65
N GLY A 179 -13.44 2.87 -4.95
CA GLY A 179 -12.33 3.39 -5.73
C GLY A 179 -11.39 2.31 -6.24
N HIS A 180 -10.14 2.69 -6.50
CA HIS A 180 -9.13 1.77 -6.96
C HIS A 180 -8.40 1.15 -5.77
N LEU A 181 -8.67 -0.14 -5.50
CA LEU A 181 -8.25 -0.82 -4.27
C LEU A 181 -6.74 -0.73 -3.98
N PRO A 182 -5.81 -0.92 -4.96
CA PRO A 182 -4.38 -0.70 -4.74
C PRO A 182 -4.05 0.71 -4.27
N GLN A 183 -4.66 1.73 -4.87
CA GLN A 183 -4.45 3.13 -4.50
C GLN A 183 -4.97 3.43 -3.09
N VAL A 184 -6.12 2.88 -2.73
CA VAL A 184 -6.72 3.00 -1.40
C VAL A 184 -5.83 2.38 -0.33
N MET A 185 -5.32 1.17 -0.54
CA MET A 185 -4.35 0.53 0.35
C MET A 185 -3.07 1.36 0.49
N ARG A 186 -2.55 1.86 -0.64
CA ARG A 186 -1.36 2.71 -0.66
C ARG A 186 -1.57 4.01 0.11
N ALA A 187 -2.75 4.63 0.00
CA ALA A 187 -3.11 5.84 0.75
C ALA A 187 -3.13 5.57 2.26
N SER A 188 -3.79 4.49 2.68
CA SER A 188 -3.86 4.08 4.09
C SER A 188 -2.48 3.81 4.72
N MET A 189 -1.46 3.46 3.92
CA MET A 189 -0.09 3.17 4.37
C MET A 189 0.89 4.33 4.13
N SER A 190 0.42 5.52 3.80
CA SER A 190 1.28 6.69 3.54
C SER A 190 1.79 7.33 4.83
N ILE A 191 2.71 6.65 5.54
CA ILE A 191 3.29 7.13 6.81
C ILE A 191 3.95 8.50 6.59
N PRO A 192 3.52 9.57 7.29
CA PRO A 192 4.08 10.90 7.14
C PRO A 192 5.60 10.92 7.33
N ALA A 193 6.28 11.78 6.59
CA ALA A 193 7.72 11.92 6.50
C ALA A 193 8.47 10.72 5.88
N VAL A 194 7.88 9.52 5.85
CA VAL A 194 8.45 8.34 5.16
C VAL A 194 7.93 8.29 3.73
N PHE A 195 6.63 8.16 3.57
CA PHE A 195 5.99 8.08 2.26
C PHE A 195 5.33 9.40 1.86
N ALA A 196 5.38 9.71 0.58
CA ALA A 196 4.60 10.81 0.03
C ALA A 196 3.09 10.53 0.19
N PRO A 197 2.29 11.58 0.49
CA PRO A 197 0.84 11.48 0.50
C PRO A 197 0.28 11.01 -0.85
N VAL A 198 -0.89 10.38 -0.82
CA VAL A 198 -1.61 9.94 -2.03
C VAL A 198 -2.84 10.79 -2.23
N GLU A 199 -3.03 11.30 -3.45
CA GLU A 199 -4.24 12.00 -3.80
C GLU A 199 -5.32 11.00 -4.22
N VAL A 200 -6.47 11.04 -3.53
CA VAL A 200 -7.66 10.25 -3.83
C VAL A 200 -8.87 11.18 -3.79
N ASP A 201 -9.62 11.23 -4.87
CA ASP A 201 -10.83 12.05 -5.01
C ASP A 201 -10.62 13.52 -4.59
N GLY A 202 -9.47 14.11 -4.97
CA GLY A 202 -9.11 15.50 -4.67
C GLY A 202 -8.68 15.76 -3.22
N ARG A 203 -8.56 14.72 -2.39
CA ARG A 203 -8.04 14.79 -1.02
C ARG A 203 -6.60 14.28 -0.97
N LEU A 204 -5.77 14.95 -0.19
CA LEU A 204 -4.38 14.53 0.02
C LEU A 204 -4.30 13.65 1.28
N LEU A 205 -4.15 12.33 1.08
CA LEU A 205 -4.27 11.34 2.13
C LEU A 205 -2.92 10.82 2.62
N VAL A 206 -2.82 10.66 3.93
CA VAL A 206 -1.72 10.00 4.63
C VAL A 206 -2.24 8.83 5.47
N ASP A 207 -1.34 8.12 6.15
CA ASP A 207 -1.65 6.94 6.98
C ASP A 207 -2.80 7.22 7.95
N GLY A 208 -3.77 6.31 7.96
CA GLY A 208 -4.96 6.41 8.80
C GLY A 208 -4.68 6.32 10.30
N GLY A 209 -3.53 5.75 10.68
CA GLY A 209 -3.14 5.61 12.07
C GLY A 209 -3.05 6.93 12.82
N MET A 210 -2.87 8.05 12.13
CA MET A 210 -2.85 9.38 12.77
C MET A 210 -4.18 9.73 13.45
N VAL A 211 -5.30 9.30 12.89
CA VAL A 211 -6.64 9.62 13.42
C VAL A 211 -7.36 8.38 13.96
N ASN A 212 -7.17 7.21 13.34
CA ASN A 212 -7.83 5.97 13.74
C ASN A 212 -6.99 4.74 13.38
N ASN A 213 -6.11 4.36 14.28
CA ASN A 213 -5.22 3.20 14.07
C ASN A 213 -5.93 1.86 14.27
N VAL A 214 -7.00 1.82 15.07
CA VAL A 214 -7.79 0.63 15.39
C VAL A 214 -9.26 0.93 15.06
N PRO A 215 -9.71 0.79 13.79
CA PRO A 215 -10.96 1.34 13.29
C PRO A 215 -12.20 0.51 13.72
N ILE A 216 -12.48 0.43 15.03
CA ILE A 216 -13.63 -0.29 15.60
C ILE A 216 -14.94 0.36 15.17
N ASP A 217 -15.02 1.68 15.27
CA ASP A 217 -16.17 2.47 14.83
C ASP A 217 -16.52 2.24 13.36
N VAL A 218 -15.51 2.09 12.50
CA VAL A 218 -15.69 1.83 11.07
C VAL A 218 -16.28 0.43 10.85
N ALA A 219 -15.79 -0.60 11.56
CA ALA A 219 -16.38 -1.93 11.50
C ALA A 219 -17.83 -1.95 11.98
N ARG A 220 -18.14 -1.24 13.08
CA ARG A 220 -19.52 -1.10 13.57
C ARG A 220 -20.44 -0.42 12.56
N GLN A 221 -19.96 0.61 11.85
CA GLN A 221 -20.71 1.27 10.76
C GLN A 221 -21.03 0.33 9.60
N MET A 222 -20.28 -0.76 9.43
CA MET A 222 -20.57 -1.80 8.42
C MET A 222 -21.71 -2.74 8.86
N GLY A 223 -22.30 -2.54 10.03
CA GLY A 223 -23.46 -3.28 10.53
C GLY A 223 -23.10 -4.68 11.02
N VAL A 224 -21.97 -4.84 11.71
CA VAL A 224 -21.57 -6.07 12.39
C VAL A 224 -22.06 -6.03 13.84
N ASP A 225 -22.40 -7.21 14.38
CA ASP A 225 -22.88 -7.38 15.75
C ASP A 225 -21.72 -7.48 16.74
N HIS A 226 -20.64 -8.18 16.33
CA HIS A 226 -19.43 -8.38 17.13
C HIS A 226 -18.20 -7.99 16.35
N VAL A 227 -17.13 -7.58 17.06
CA VAL A 227 -15.84 -7.32 16.46
C VAL A 227 -14.73 -8.18 17.06
N ILE A 228 -13.87 -8.68 16.19
CA ILE A 228 -12.57 -9.24 16.54
C ILE A 228 -11.54 -8.17 16.20
N VAL A 229 -10.88 -7.66 17.22
CA VAL A 229 -9.94 -6.55 17.09
C VAL A 229 -8.52 -7.07 17.27
N VAL A 230 -7.66 -6.79 16.31
CA VAL A 230 -6.23 -7.10 16.37
C VAL A 230 -5.48 -5.80 16.54
N ASP A 231 -5.02 -5.52 17.75
CA ASP A 231 -4.17 -4.37 18.05
C ASP A 231 -2.71 -4.80 18.21
N LEU A 232 -1.84 -4.25 17.37
CA LEU A 232 -0.40 -4.51 17.40
C LEU A 232 0.33 -3.64 18.42
N GLY A 233 -0.38 -2.73 19.07
CA GLY A 233 0.15 -1.75 20.00
C GLY A 233 1.09 -0.74 19.33
N MET A 234 1.38 0.35 20.04
CA MET A 234 2.35 1.36 19.62
C MET A 234 3.41 1.52 20.70
N PRO A 235 4.57 0.81 20.60
CA PRO A 235 5.61 0.93 21.60
C PRO A 235 6.24 2.32 21.57
N LEU A 236 6.35 2.92 22.75
CA LEU A 236 7.03 4.20 22.94
C LEU A 236 8.50 3.93 23.27
N LYS A 237 9.40 4.75 22.73
CA LYS A 237 10.81 4.72 23.06
C LYS A 237 11.03 5.29 24.46
N PRO A 238 11.91 4.68 25.28
CA PRO A 238 12.35 5.29 26.54
C PRO A 238 13.17 6.56 26.26
N ALA A 239 13.20 7.49 27.22
CA ALA A 239 13.85 8.79 27.05
C ALA A 239 15.32 8.70 26.57
N LYS A 240 16.05 7.66 26.99
CA LYS A 240 17.44 7.42 26.58
C LYS A 240 17.64 7.16 25.09
N ASP A 241 16.58 6.74 24.38
CA ASP A 241 16.60 6.38 22.95
C ASP A 241 15.99 7.50 22.07
N LEU A 242 15.60 8.64 22.66
CA LEU A 242 15.14 9.84 21.97
C LEU A 242 16.34 10.77 21.73
N LEU A 243 17.11 10.51 20.69
CA LEU A 243 18.40 11.16 20.43
C LEU A 243 18.34 12.28 19.40
N THR A 244 17.31 12.29 18.56
CA THR A 244 17.19 13.22 17.44
C THR A 244 15.82 13.91 17.40
N VAL A 245 15.72 15.02 16.65
CA VAL A 245 14.45 15.70 16.38
C VAL A 245 13.46 14.75 15.73
N VAL A 246 13.93 13.86 14.86
CA VAL A 246 13.12 12.84 14.19
C VAL A 246 12.57 11.83 15.21
N ASP A 247 13.36 11.43 16.21
CA ASP A 247 12.87 10.54 17.28
C ASP A 247 11.75 11.19 18.08
N VAL A 248 11.91 12.46 18.43
CA VAL A 248 10.88 13.22 19.17
C VAL A 248 9.60 13.38 18.34
N MET A 249 9.74 13.70 17.04
CA MET A 249 8.59 13.77 16.13
C MET A 249 7.84 12.44 16.04
N ASN A 250 8.56 11.34 15.78
CA ASN A 250 7.97 10.00 15.71
C ASN A 250 7.31 9.59 17.02
N GLN A 251 7.94 9.90 18.15
CA GLN A 251 7.37 9.65 19.48
C GLN A 251 6.05 10.42 19.68
N SER A 252 6.00 11.67 19.24
CA SER A 252 4.78 12.51 19.36
C SER A 252 3.64 11.93 18.50
N ILE A 253 3.94 11.49 17.28
CA ILE A 253 2.97 10.80 16.41
C ILE A 253 2.49 9.50 17.08
N ASN A 254 3.41 8.67 17.59
CA ASN A 254 3.07 7.42 18.26
C ASN A 254 2.22 7.64 19.53
N LEU A 255 2.48 8.69 20.30
CA LEU A 255 1.66 9.06 21.45
C LEU A 255 0.23 9.43 21.05
N MET A 256 0.08 10.21 19.97
CA MET A 256 -1.23 10.59 19.45
C MET A 256 -2.00 9.35 18.93
N MET A 257 -1.33 8.51 18.13
CA MET A 257 -1.92 7.26 17.61
C MET A 257 -2.35 6.34 18.74
N ARG A 258 -1.51 6.18 19.77
CA ARG A 258 -1.80 5.36 20.94
C ARG A 258 -3.04 5.87 21.69
N LYS A 259 -3.14 7.18 21.93
CA LYS A 259 -4.29 7.77 22.61
C LYS A 259 -5.59 7.55 21.82
N ASN A 260 -5.54 7.70 20.50
CA ASN A 260 -6.69 7.43 19.65
C ASN A 260 -7.07 5.93 19.65
N SER A 261 -6.09 5.03 19.65
CA SER A 261 -6.34 3.59 19.77
C SER A 261 -6.97 3.22 21.11
N GLU A 262 -6.47 3.78 22.21
CA GLU A 262 -7.04 3.56 23.57
C GLU A 262 -8.52 3.97 23.60
N ALA A 263 -8.89 5.12 23.03
CA ALA A 263 -10.28 5.56 22.93
C ALA A 263 -11.16 4.60 22.12
N GLN A 264 -10.66 4.03 21.04
CA GLN A 264 -11.38 3.01 20.28
C GLN A 264 -11.53 1.70 21.08
N LEU A 265 -10.48 1.24 21.76
CA LEU A 265 -10.52 0.03 22.58
C LEU A 265 -11.49 0.14 23.77
N GLU A 266 -11.71 1.33 24.31
CA GLU A 266 -12.72 1.59 25.35
C GLU A 266 -14.17 1.35 24.86
N THR A 267 -14.41 1.30 23.55
CA THR A 267 -15.73 1.02 22.96
C THR A 267 -16.04 -0.47 22.84
N LEU A 268 -15.10 -1.36 23.19
CA LEU A 268 -15.31 -2.80 23.14
C LEU A 268 -16.40 -3.26 24.10
N GLU A 269 -17.26 -4.13 23.60
CA GLU A 269 -18.33 -4.76 24.35
C GLU A 269 -17.90 -6.12 24.93
N ALA A 270 -18.72 -6.70 25.82
CA ALA A 270 -18.37 -7.93 26.53
C ALA A 270 -18.12 -9.13 25.61
N ASP A 271 -18.85 -9.21 24.49
CA ASP A 271 -18.77 -10.31 23.53
C ASP A 271 -17.78 -10.05 22.38
N ASP A 272 -17.15 -8.86 22.35
CA ASP A 272 -16.05 -8.57 21.42
C ASP A 272 -14.77 -9.28 21.84
N VAL A 273 -13.91 -9.58 20.89
CA VAL A 273 -12.65 -10.28 21.13
C VAL A 273 -11.46 -9.39 20.78
N LEU A 274 -10.61 -9.09 21.78
CA LEU A 274 -9.37 -8.37 21.59
C LEU A 274 -8.19 -9.36 21.51
N ILE A 275 -7.42 -9.28 20.44
CA ILE A 275 -6.21 -10.06 20.19
C ILE A 275 -5.01 -9.11 20.23
N LEU A 276 -4.08 -9.38 21.14
CA LEU A 276 -2.86 -8.59 21.36
C LEU A 276 -1.63 -9.47 21.10
N PRO A 277 -1.11 -9.51 19.86
CA PRO A 277 0.12 -10.26 19.58
C PRO A 277 1.30 -9.74 20.40
N PRO A 278 2.12 -10.60 21.02
CA PRO A 278 3.27 -10.19 21.82
C PRO A 278 4.43 -9.77 20.90
N LEU A 279 4.42 -8.53 20.45
CA LEU A 279 5.38 -7.98 19.48
C LEU A 279 6.48 -7.12 20.13
N ALA A 280 6.71 -7.26 21.45
CA ALA A 280 7.83 -6.62 22.11
C ALA A 280 9.16 -7.06 21.48
N GLY A 281 10.03 -6.09 21.13
CA GLY A 281 11.32 -6.36 20.49
C GLY A 281 11.26 -6.52 18.96
N PHE A 282 10.10 -6.28 18.33
CA PHE A 282 9.99 -6.15 16.87
C PHE A 282 9.86 -4.69 16.47
N GLY A 283 10.78 -4.24 15.62
CA GLY A 283 10.78 -2.90 15.04
C GLY A 283 9.76 -2.75 13.89
N VAL A 284 9.46 -1.51 13.55
CA VAL A 284 8.54 -1.17 12.44
C VAL A 284 9.11 -1.50 11.05
N ALA A 285 10.42 -1.79 10.96
CA ALA A 285 11.12 -2.14 9.70
C ALA A 285 11.62 -3.60 9.67
N ASP A 286 11.30 -4.44 10.64
CA ASP A 286 11.82 -5.82 10.79
C ASP A 286 11.09 -6.82 9.88
N PHE A 287 10.83 -6.47 8.63
CA PHE A 287 10.13 -7.34 7.66
C PHE A 287 10.80 -8.70 7.47
N ASN A 288 12.12 -8.81 7.67
CA ASN A 288 12.86 -10.06 7.61
C ASN A 288 12.54 -11.04 8.77
N ARG A 289 11.77 -10.61 9.77
CA ARG A 289 11.29 -11.43 10.89
C ARG A 289 9.80 -11.77 10.76
N GLY A 290 9.26 -11.74 9.55
CA GLY A 290 7.85 -11.95 9.26
C GLY A 290 7.28 -13.24 9.83
N GLU A 291 8.01 -14.36 9.69
CA GLU A 291 7.61 -15.67 10.24
C GLU A 291 7.37 -15.62 11.76
N GLN A 292 8.28 -14.97 12.51
CA GLN A 292 8.14 -14.83 13.96
C GLN A 292 6.94 -13.96 14.35
N MET A 293 6.64 -12.92 13.57
CA MET A 293 5.48 -12.07 13.82
C MET A 293 4.16 -12.78 13.49
N MET A 294 4.12 -13.54 12.40
CA MET A 294 2.96 -14.39 12.06
C MET A 294 2.68 -15.42 13.15
N ASP A 295 3.73 -16.10 13.66
CA ASP A 295 3.61 -17.03 14.76
C ASP A 295 3.12 -16.37 16.07
N ALA A 296 3.58 -15.14 16.36
CA ALA A 296 3.06 -14.36 17.49
C ALA A 296 1.56 -14.04 17.34
N GLY A 297 1.13 -13.66 16.15
CA GLY A 297 -0.29 -13.44 15.83
C GLY A 297 -1.14 -14.71 16.00
N TYR A 298 -0.65 -15.82 15.46
CA TYR A 298 -1.30 -17.11 15.57
C TYR A 298 -1.50 -17.52 17.04
N ARG A 299 -0.43 -17.49 17.84
CA ARG A 299 -0.50 -17.85 19.27
C ARG A 299 -1.41 -16.94 20.06
N ALA A 300 -1.37 -15.62 19.82
CA ALA A 300 -2.26 -14.69 20.49
C ALA A 300 -3.74 -14.99 20.21
N THR A 301 -4.06 -15.43 19.01
CA THR A 301 -5.41 -15.83 18.63
C THR A 301 -5.83 -17.14 19.31
N GLN A 302 -4.92 -18.12 19.44
CA GLN A 302 -5.19 -19.38 20.13
C GLN A 302 -5.50 -19.16 21.63
N ILE A 303 -4.90 -18.16 22.28
CA ILE A 303 -5.21 -17.79 23.67
C ILE A 303 -6.69 -17.35 23.81
N GLN A 304 -7.30 -16.77 22.75
CA GLN A 304 -8.68 -16.31 22.76
C GLN A 304 -9.69 -17.39 22.27
N ALA A 305 -9.25 -18.65 22.08
CA ALA A 305 -10.06 -19.70 21.46
C ALA A 305 -11.44 -19.92 22.12
N GLU A 306 -11.53 -19.84 23.45
CA GLU A 306 -12.80 -19.97 24.18
C GLU A 306 -13.78 -18.84 23.87
N ARG A 307 -13.29 -17.60 23.76
CA ARG A 307 -14.12 -16.45 23.41
C ARG A 307 -14.53 -16.51 21.95
N LEU A 308 -13.60 -16.84 21.07
CA LEU A 308 -13.85 -17.01 19.63
C LEU A 308 -14.85 -18.13 19.35
N ALA A 309 -14.88 -19.20 20.16
CA ALA A 309 -15.83 -20.29 20.00
C ALA A 309 -17.30 -19.85 20.09
N ARG A 310 -17.58 -18.74 20.77
CA ARG A 310 -18.94 -18.17 20.87
C ARG A 310 -19.37 -17.49 19.58
N LEU A 311 -18.41 -17.01 18.77
CA LEU A 311 -18.64 -16.34 17.49
C LEU A 311 -18.71 -17.33 16.31
N ARG A 312 -18.63 -18.64 16.57
CA ARG A 312 -18.77 -19.65 15.50
C ARG A 312 -20.21 -19.71 15.00
N THR A 313 -20.35 -19.56 13.70
CA THR A 313 -21.63 -19.78 13.04
C THR A 313 -21.78 -21.24 12.61
N SER A 314 -23.04 -21.72 12.46
CA SER A 314 -23.35 -23.10 12.01
C SER A 314 -22.88 -23.40 10.59
N SER A 315 -22.59 -22.39 9.77
CA SER A 315 -22.02 -22.52 8.43
C SER A 315 -20.50 -22.32 8.48
N ALA A 316 -19.76 -23.38 8.14
CA ALA A 316 -18.29 -23.29 8.07
C ALA A 316 -17.84 -22.36 6.94
N GLY A 317 -17.10 -21.30 7.30
CA GLY A 317 -16.43 -20.40 6.35
C GLY A 317 -17.34 -19.38 5.66
N ASN A 318 -16.73 -18.51 4.85
CA ASN A 318 -17.42 -17.52 4.02
C ASN A 318 -17.59 -18.08 2.59
N PRO A 319 -18.83 -18.35 2.12
CA PRO A 319 -19.05 -18.94 0.79
C PRO A 319 -18.57 -18.05 -0.36
N ALA A 320 -18.68 -16.72 -0.23
CA ALA A 320 -18.22 -15.77 -1.25
C ALA A 320 -16.67 -15.81 -1.37
N LEU A 321 -15.98 -15.92 -0.25
CA LEU A 321 -14.53 -16.07 -0.21
C LEU A 321 -14.09 -17.41 -0.83
N ALA A 322 -14.76 -18.51 -0.49
CA ALA A 322 -14.49 -19.82 -1.09
C ALA A 322 -14.69 -19.79 -2.61
N MET A 323 -15.79 -19.17 -3.06
CA MET A 323 -16.07 -19.02 -4.49
C MET A 323 -15.03 -18.13 -5.20
N ALA A 324 -14.58 -17.03 -4.56
CA ALA A 324 -13.56 -16.18 -5.12
C ALA A 324 -12.22 -16.90 -5.27
N ARG A 325 -11.85 -17.72 -4.28
CA ARG A 325 -10.63 -18.55 -4.29
C ARG A 325 -10.66 -19.68 -5.32
N SER A 326 -11.87 -20.22 -5.61
CA SER A 326 -12.04 -21.28 -6.61
C SER A 326 -12.10 -20.79 -8.05
N ARG A 327 -12.30 -19.47 -8.27
CA ARG A 327 -12.32 -18.91 -9.62
C ARG A 327 -10.93 -18.97 -10.23
N GLU A 328 -10.86 -19.49 -11.45
CA GLU A 328 -9.66 -19.44 -12.27
C GLU A 328 -9.29 -17.96 -12.50
N GLN A 329 -8.06 -17.59 -12.13
CA GLN A 329 -7.55 -16.22 -12.35
C GLN A 329 -7.25 -16.06 -13.84
N ARG A 330 -8.15 -15.39 -14.55
CA ARG A 330 -7.96 -15.13 -15.97
C ARG A 330 -7.10 -13.89 -16.14
N THR A 331 -6.02 -14.06 -16.87
CA THR A 331 -5.20 -12.92 -17.27
C THR A 331 -5.99 -12.06 -18.27
N PRO A 332 -6.18 -10.76 -18.01
CA PRO A 332 -6.93 -9.89 -18.90
C PRO A 332 -6.25 -9.77 -20.26
N VAL A 333 -7.03 -9.84 -21.34
CA VAL A 333 -6.54 -9.61 -22.71
C VAL A 333 -6.59 -8.12 -22.98
N ILE A 334 -5.46 -7.51 -23.30
CA ILE A 334 -5.35 -6.06 -23.51
C ILE A 334 -5.72 -5.72 -24.96
N ARG A 335 -6.77 -4.92 -25.14
CA ARG A 335 -7.26 -4.45 -26.43
C ARG A 335 -6.88 -3.02 -26.75
N GLU A 336 -6.72 -2.20 -25.72
CA GLU A 336 -6.39 -0.79 -25.85
C GLU A 336 -5.34 -0.38 -24.82
N ILE A 337 -4.54 0.63 -25.15
CA ILE A 337 -3.61 1.26 -24.21
C ILE A 337 -3.89 2.75 -24.22
N HIS A 338 -4.29 3.27 -23.06
CA HIS A 338 -4.51 4.69 -22.80
C HIS A 338 -3.37 5.27 -21.98
N VAL A 339 -3.01 6.51 -22.24
CA VAL A 339 -1.98 7.23 -21.48
C VAL A 339 -2.63 8.46 -20.86
N GLU A 340 -2.57 8.55 -19.54
CA GLU A 340 -2.90 9.73 -18.76
C GLU A 340 -1.60 10.37 -18.30
N ASN A 341 -1.30 11.57 -18.79
CA ASN A 341 0.00 12.19 -18.62
C ASN A 341 -0.14 13.69 -18.35
N ASP A 342 0.47 14.17 -17.29
CA ASP A 342 0.56 15.59 -16.95
C ASP A 342 2.01 16.10 -16.89
N SER A 343 2.96 15.29 -17.38
CA SER A 343 4.39 15.62 -17.38
C SER A 343 4.77 16.51 -18.60
N LYS A 344 6.01 16.97 -18.61
CA LYS A 344 6.56 17.77 -19.72
C LYS A 344 6.86 16.96 -20.99
N VAL A 345 6.89 15.63 -20.92
CA VAL A 345 7.15 14.77 -22.07
C VAL A 345 5.83 14.32 -22.70
N GLY A 346 5.80 14.21 -24.02
CA GLY A 346 4.60 13.82 -24.73
C GLY A 346 4.24 12.34 -24.58
N ASP A 347 2.97 11.99 -24.77
CA ASP A 347 2.45 10.62 -24.67
C ASP A 347 3.18 9.63 -25.57
N ALA A 348 3.71 10.09 -26.70
CA ALA A 348 4.49 9.26 -27.61
C ALA A 348 5.76 8.70 -26.96
N VAL A 349 6.38 9.45 -26.03
CA VAL A 349 7.54 9.00 -25.26
C VAL A 349 7.15 7.87 -24.32
N ILE A 350 6.00 8.00 -23.64
CA ILE A 350 5.48 6.98 -22.74
C ILE A 350 5.09 5.74 -23.54
N ARG A 351 4.28 5.92 -24.57
CA ARG A 351 3.74 4.82 -25.39
C ARG A 351 4.81 3.94 -26.02
N ARG A 352 5.92 4.51 -26.50
CA ARG A 352 7.03 3.74 -27.11
C ARG A 352 7.74 2.81 -26.12
N HIS A 353 7.63 3.04 -24.81
CA HIS A 353 8.21 2.20 -23.78
C HIS A 353 7.27 1.07 -23.34
N ILE A 354 6.00 1.12 -23.73
CA ILE A 354 5.01 0.09 -23.40
C ILE A 354 5.06 -0.99 -24.49
N ARG A 355 5.59 -2.15 -24.14
CA ARG A 355 5.81 -3.28 -25.06
C ARG A 355 4.69 -4.32 -25.03
N GLN A 356 3.62 -4.07 -24.26
CA GLN A 356 2.42 -4.91 -24.27
C GLN A 356 1.82 -4.97 -25.66
N LEU A 357 1.58 -6.17 -26.16
CA LEU A 357 0.94 -6.40 -27.46
C LEU A 357 -0.58 -6.34 -27.33
N LEU A 358 -1.23 -5.66 -28.26
CA LEU A 358 -2.69 -5.61 -28.30
C LEU A 358 -3.25 -6.95 -28.81
N GLY A 359 -4.32 -7.41 -28.16
CA GLY A 359 -4.93 -8.69 -28.45
C GLY A 359 -4.35 -9.87 -27.68
N GLU A 360 -3.26 -9.67 -26.96
CA GLU A 360 -2.59 -10.68 -26.15
C GLU A 360 -2.95 -10.53 -24.66
N PRO A 361 -2.83 -11.62 -23.88
CA PRO A 361 -2.91 -11.55 -22.42
C PRO A 361 -1.88 -10.56 -21.85
N LEU A 362 -2.21 -9.93 -20.73
CA LEU A 362 -1.32 -9.03 -20.02
C LEU A 362 -0.04 -9.75 -19.59
N ASP A 363 1.09 -9.25 -20.08
CA ASP A 363 2.43 -9.72 -19.72
C ASP A 363 2.96 -8.89 -18.53
N MET A 364 2.75 -9.41 -17.32
CA MET A 364 3.10 -8.70 -16.09
C MET A 364 4.59 -8.44 -15.93
N ASP A 365 5.45 -9.41 -16.31
CA ASP A 365 6.90 -9.26 -16.19
C ASP A 365 7.41 -8.17 -17.11
N ARG A 366 6.86 -8.13 -18.33
CA ARG A 366 7.18 -7.09 -19.31
C ARG A 366 6.68 -5.73 -18.86
N LEU A 367 5.44 -5.66 -18.37
CA LEU A 367 4.84 -4.41 -17.89
C LEU A 367 5.61 -3.82 -16.70
N GLN A 368 6.02 -4.64 -15.73
CA GLN A 368 6.84 -4.17 -14.61
C GLN A 368 8.16 -3.57 -15.07
N LYS A 369 8.85 -4.19 -16.03
CA LYS A 369 10.07 -3.64 -16.65
C LYS A 369 9.80 -2.34 -17.41
N ASP A 370 8.69 -2.26 -18.12
CA ASP A 370 8.28 -1.05 -18.82
C ASP A 370 8.03 0.10 -17.83
N MET A 371 7.33 -0.17 -16.73
CA MET A 371 7.11 0.82 -15.66
C MET A 371 8.42 1.25 -14.99
N GLY A 372 9.30 0.31 -14.67
CA GLY A 372 10.64 0.61 -14.12
C GLY A 372 11.48 1.46 -15.08
N THR A 373 11.47 1.15 -16.37
CA THR A 373 12.18 1.94 -17.40
C THR A 373 11.62 3.36 -17.51
N LEU A 374 10.29 3.51 -17.57
CA LEU A 374 9.63 4.82 -17.62
C LEU A 374 9.97 5.66 -16.39
N TYR A 375 9.84 5.07 -15.19
CA TYR A 375 10.19 5.76 -13.96
C TYR A 375 11.68 6.14 -13.91
N GLY A 376 12.54 5.27 -14.42
CA GLY A 376 13.99 5.49 -14.55
C GLY A 376 14.39 6.62 -15.49
N LEU A 377 13.48 7.12 -16.36
CA LEU A 377 13.74 8.31 -17.19
C LEU A 377 13.89 9.60 -16.36
N ASP A 378 13.39 9.60 -15.13
CA ASP A 378 13.51 10.72 -14.18
C ASP A 378 12.64 11.95 -14.49
N TYR A 379 11.63 11.81 -15.36
CA TYR A 379 10.63 12.86 -15.64
C TYR A 379 9.44 12.80 -14.72
N PHE A 380 9.16 11.63 -14.15
CA PHE A 380 7.93 11.32 -13.44
C PHE A 380 8.15 11.26 -11.93
N GLU A 381 7.18 11.76 -11.19
CA GLU A 381 7.05 11.53 -9.76
C GLU A 381 6.44 10.16 -9.51
N ARG A 382 5.52 9.73 -10.40
CA ARG A 382 4.79 8.47 -10.32
C ARG A 382 4.49 7.93 -11.72
N VAL A 383 4.66 6.62 -11.91
CA VAL A 383 4.22 5.89 -13.11
C VAL A 383 3.49 4.65 -12.64
N GLN A 384 2.20 4.62 -12.83
CA GLN A 384 1.34 3.51 -12.42
C GLN A 384 0.58 2.98 -13.62
N TYR A 385 -0.06 1.83 -13.48
CA TYR A 385 -0.98 1.29 -14.47
C TYR A 385 -2.25 0.82 -13.76
N ARG A 386 -3.33 0.72 -14.51
CA ARG A 386 -4.53 0.03 -14.10
C ARG A 386 -5.13 -0.69 -15.28
N VAL A 387 -5.82 -1.78 -15.03
CA VAL A 387 -6.53 -2.54 -16.05
C VAL A 387 -8.02 -2.30 -15.87
N GLU A 388 -8.64 -1.72 -16.89
CA GLU A 388 -10.07 -1.41 -16.90
C GLU A 388 -10.80 -2.34 -17.86
N PRO A 389 -11.88 -3.01 -17.43
CA PRO A 389 -12.68 -3.81 -18.33
C PRO A 389 -13.36 -2.91 -19.38
N LEU A 390 -13.26 -3.26 -20.66
CA LEU A 390 -13.97 -2.58 -21.74
C LEU A 390 -15.33 -3.21 -21.93
N ASP A 391 -15.33 -4.50 -22.18
CA ASP A 391 -16.54 -5.33 -22.41
C ASP A 391 -16.13 -6.81 -22.34
N GLU A 392 -17.01 -7.70 -22.84
CA GLU A 392 -16.71 -9.15 -22.90
C GLU A 392 -15.49 -9.49 -23.77
N ARG A 393 -15.00 -8.55 -24.59
CA ARG A 393 -13.89 -8.76 -25.53
C ARG A 393 -12.52 -8.50 -24.96
N GLY A 394 -12.40 -7.81 -23.83
CA GLY A 394 -11.10 -7.55 -23.22
C GLY A 394 -11.06 -6.32 -22.33
N SER A 395 -9.84 -5.83 -22.09
CA SER A 395 -9.55 -4.75 -21.16
C SER A 395 -8.67 -3.67 -21.79
N ALA A 396 -8.77 -2.45 -21.27
CA ALA A 396 -7.83 -1.38 -21.53
C ALA A 396 -6.72 -1.40 -20.47
N LEU A 397 -5.48 -1.21 -20.90
CA LEU A 397 -4.35 -0.89 -20.04
C LEU A 397 -4.20 0.63 -19.99
N VAL A 398 -4.43 1.23 -18.85
CA VAL A 398 -4.27 2.66 -18.63
C VAL A 398 -2.95 2.91 -17.92
N ILE A 399 -2.09 3.72 -18.51
CA ILE A 399 -0.81 4.15 -17.94
C ILE A 399 -1.00 5.55 -17.37
N ASP A 400 -0.86 5.71 -16.06
CA ASP A 400 -0.93 6.99 -15.35
C ASP A 400 0.49 7.48 -15.02
N ALA A 401 0.94 8.51 -15.74
CA ALA A 401 2.27 9.08 -15.63
C ALA A 401 2.18 10.52 -15.13
N ARG A 402 2.58 10.75 -13.89
CA ARG A 402 2.52 12.07 -13.24
C ARG A 402 3.88 12.74 -13.21
N GLY A 403 3.93 14.00 -13.69
CA GLY A 403 5.12 14.81 -13.69
C GLY A 403 5.59 15.19 -12.28
N LYS A 404 6.87 15.46 -12.13
CA LYS A 404 7.46 15.84 -10.83
C LYS A 404 6.97 17.21 -10.36
N ARG A 405 6.26 17.26 -9.24
CA ARG A 405 5.88 18.52 -8.56
C ARG A 405 7.10 19.27 -8.00
N THR A 406 8.20 18.58 -7.74
CA THR A 406 9.46 19.18 -7.30
C THR A 406 10.21 19.89 -8.43
N GLY A 407 9.72 19.77 -9.66
CA GLY A 407 10.41 20.16 -10.88
C GLY A 407 11.33 19.06 -11.42
N THR A 408 11.61 19.17 -12.72
CA THR A 408 12.46 18.21 -13.43
C THR A 408 13.91 18.65 -13.51
N ASP A 409 14.18 19.92 -13.27
CA ASP A 409 15.51 20.52 -13.32
C ASP A 409 16.21 20.33 -11.99
N TYR A 410 17.49 20.00 -12.02
CA TYR A 410 18.22 19.77 -10.78
C TYR A 410 19.70 20.10 -10.85
N LEU A 411 20.22 20.50 -9.68
CA LEU A 411 21.64 20.65 -9.39
C LEU A 411 22.13 19.41 -8.62
N ARG A 412 23.24 18.84 -9.07
CA ARG A 412 24.01 17.84 -8.33
C ARG A 412 25.36 18.44 -7.94
N LEU A 413 25.79 18.14 -6.72
CA LEU A 413 27.12 18.45 -6.22
C LEU A 413 27.87 17.12 -6.03
N GLY A 414 29.11 17.07 -6.42
CA GLY A 414 29.95 15.90 -6.31
C GLY A 414 31.32 16.23 -5.74
N LEU A 415 31.81 15.34 -4.90
CA LEU A 415 33.18 15.31 -4.43
C LEU A 415 33.76 13.96 -4.81
N ASN A 416 34.85 13.95 -5.58
CA ASN A 416 35.58 12.74 -5.91
C ASN A 416 36.95 12.82 -5.23
N LEU A 417 37.20 11.87 -4.35
CA LEU A 417 38.47 11.69 -3.67
C LEU A 417 39.06 10.38 -4.14
N SER A 418 40.24 10.39 -4.69
CA SER A 418 40.98 9.15 -5.01
C SER A 418 42.37 9.24 -4.38
N ASP A 419 42.90 8.11 -3.96
CA ASP A 419 44.25 7.99 -3.40
C ASP A 419 44.94 6.86 -4.15
N ASP A 420 46.14 7.15 -4.71
CA ASP A 420 46.92 6.15 -5.44
C ASP A 420 47.85 5.34 -4.50
N MET A 421 47.75 5.56 -3.17
CA MET A 421 48.61 4.97 -2.13
C MET A 421 50.12 5.22 -2.34
N ARG A 422 50.47 6.17 -3.22
CA ARG A 422 51.84 6.56 -3.52
C ARG A 422 52.16 8.01 -3.13
N GLY A 423 51.19 8.69 -2.50
CA GLY A 423 51.29 10.04 -2.00
C GLY A 423 50.57 11.09 -2.84
N ASP A 424 49.94 10.71 -3.96
CA ASP A 424 49.05 11.57 -4.72
C ASP A 424 47.61 11.30 -4.32
N SER A 425 46.97 12.30 -3.73
CA SER A 425 45.54 12.23 -3.34
C SER A 425 44.74 13.26 -4.16
N PRO A 426 44.50 13.00 -5.44
CA PRO A 426 43.74 13.91 -6.29
C PRO A 426 42.31 14.07 -5.77
N PHE A 427 41.87 15.32 -5.66
CA PHE A 427 40.51 15.64 -5.35
C PHE A 427 39.86 16.43 -6.48
N ASN A 428 38.57 16.13 -6.73
CA ASN A 428 37.78 16.90 -7.67
C ASN A 428 36.46 17.27 -7.04
N ILE A 429 36.09 18.55 -7.15
CA ILE A 429 34.77 19.04 -6.78
C ILE A 429 34.00 19.27 -8.08
N GLY A 430 32.83 18.65 -8.21
CA GLY A 430 31.99 18.77 -9.37
C GLY A 430 30.64 19.37 -9.04
N ALA A 431 30.09 20.11 -9.98
CA ALA A 431 28.70 20.52 -9.99
C ALA A 431 28.11 20.23 -11.37
N SER A 432 26.90 19.72 -11.42
CA SER A 432 26.17 19.60 -12.69
C SER A 432 24.77 20.14 -12.55
N TYR A 433 24.38 20.97 -13.50
CA TYR A 433 23.00 21.43 -13.64
C TYR A 433 22.39 20.78 -14.86
N ARG A 434 21.20 20.20 -14.68
CA ARG A 434 20.47 19.53 -15.74
C ARG A 434 19.08 20.10 -15.87
N ILE A 435 18.71 20.44 -17.09
CA ILE A 435 17.36 20.83 -17.52
C ILE A 435 16.77 19.61 -18.23
N ASN A 436 15.64 19.12 -17.76
CA ASN A 436 14.97 17.97 -18.32
C ASN A 436 13.63 18.37 -18.98
N GLY A 437 13.23 17.66 -20.03
CA GLY A 437 11.94 17.87 -20.67
C GLY A 437 11.87 19.24 -21.37
N ILE A 438 12.92 19.64 -22.08
CA ILE A 438 12.97 20.89 -22.85
C ILE A 438 11.92 20.89 -23.95
N ASN A 439 11.55 19.71 -24.45
CA ASN A 439 10.48 19.53 -25.43
C ASN A 439 9.71 18.23 -25.14
N GLU A 440 8.61 18.02 -25.87
CA GLU A 440 7.76 16.83 -25.75
C GLU A 440 8.48 15.50 -26.03
N LEU A 441 9.63 15.51 -26.72
CA LEU A 441 10.45 14.32 -26.96
C LEU A 441 11.39 14.00 -25.79
N GLY A 442 11.41 14.83 -24.75
CA GLY A 442 12.27 14.65 -23.58
C GLY A 442 13.72 15.04 -23.86
N ALA A 443 13.96 16.11 -24.61
CA ALA A 443 15.32 16.65 -24.75
C ALA A 443 15.85 17.14 -23.40
N GLU A 444 17.13 16.94 -23.18
CA GLU A 444 17.83 17.32 -21.95
C GLU A 444 19.05 18.15 -22.29
N TRP A 445 19.32 19.12 -21.40
CA TRP A 445 20.59 19.85 -21.41
C TRP A 445 21.29 19.64 -20.08
N MET A 446 22.58 19.33 -20.11
CA MET A 446 23.39 19.20 -18.92
C MET A 446 24.66 20.03 -19.06
N THR A 447 24.88 20.90 -18.07
CA THR A 447 26.18 21.58 -17.91
C THR A 447 26.89 21.01 -16.68
N ARG A 448 28.14 20.60 -16.84
CA ARG A 448 28.99 20.08 -15.78
C ARG A 448 30.25 20.98 -15.64
N LEU A 449 30.52 21.33 -14.42
CA LEU A 449 31.77 21.99 -14.03
C LEU A 449 32.52 21.09 -13.05
N GLN A 450 33.80 20.83 -13.33
CA GLN A 450 34.67 20.10 -12.42
C GLN A 450 35.93 20.93 -12.18
N LEU A 451 36.32 21.05 -10.91
CA LEU A 451 37.51 21.76 -10.46
C LEU A 451 38.31 20.81 -9.55
N GLY A 452 39.64 20.88 -9.69
CA GLY A 452 40.57 20.04 -8.95
C GLY A 452 41.74 19.66 -9.82
N ASP A 453 42.26 18.45 -9.70
CA ASP A 453 43.37 17.97 -10.54
C ASP A 453 42.99 17.89 -12.03
N ARG A 454 41.73 17.70 -12.31
CA ARG A 454 41.16 17.84 -13.65
C ARG A 454 40.17 18.99 -13.66
N GLN A 455 40.37 19.93 -14.58
CA GLN A 455 39.42 21.02 -14.82
C GLN A 455 38.66 20.68 -16.12
N GLU A 456 37.36 20.50 -16.00
CA GLU A 456 36.50 20.18 -17.16
C GLU A 456 35.26 21.08 -17.12
N LEU A 457 34.91 21.64 -18.25
CA LEU A 457 33.63 22.26 -18.51
C LEU A 457 33.00 21.52 -19.68
N TYR A 458 31.87 20.88 -19.44
CA TYR A 458 31.12 20.14 -20.45
C TYR A 458 29.69 20.68 -20.50
N SER A 459 29.18 20.88 -21.72
CA SER A 459 27.81 21.36 -21.94
C SER A 459 27.20 20.64 -23.16
#